data_19420686702ec8b56f132b901bcdc828
#
_entry.id   19420686702ec8b56f132b901bcdc828
#
_cell.length_a   1.000
_cell.length_b   1.000
_cell.length_c   1.000
_cell.angle_alpha   90.00
_cell.angle_beta   90.00
_cell.angle_gamma   90.00
#
_symmetry.space_group_name_H-M   'P 1'
#
loop_
_entity.id
_entity.type
_entity.pdbx_description
1 polymer ?
#
loop_
_entity_poly.entity_id
_entity_poly.type
_entity_poly.pdbx_seq_one_letter_code
_entity_poly.pdbx_strand_id
1 'polypeptide(L)'
;MTSSKARCRKQIQCLWITGYLRMVEKGTVVACKEQLALAAYVRRVFATEKLIIDTDKLKKYEGYQKYFPFQLFEWEKFLFALFMCVFKEDGTPRWPTLFSLLGRGSGKNGFLSFVAFCATTETNGIPRYNVDICATSDEQAKTSFMEIHDDVLESPEQVSKMRKNFSWNLDCIKNLRTGSEIKHRTDNPSSKDGLRSGMVVFDEVHAYQNWKNINVFTTGLGKKPHPRRLYITSDGNVNDGPLDKLKERARKILFDNAPDNGFLPFICKLDSEEDVHDEANWPKANPSLPYLPNLMSEIRTEYQEYVEDPVNCSEFMTKRMNIRIGKRDIEVTSWENLLTASREVPDLAGMPCVLGIDASLNTDFTSASLVFRVDDEFYAINHSWLCANSPHRSAIKPPLEEWDREGIITLVDDVEVPPELVIDWVLARMELYDIKAAALDSYRYSIFRHELASIGFSAKEKTVTLLRPSNIMQVQPKVTSAFARHRIAWGDDPAMRWFTNNAKLVPAANDNYMFGKIDPKSRKTDGFMAFVAARCIEDQIPECGHYEVFEPIFF
;
A
#
# COMPACT_ATOMS: atom_id res chain seq x y z
N MET A 1 -55.26 1.29 19.78
CA MET A 1 -55.32 1.64 18.36
C MET A 1 -54.19 2.62 18.10
N THR A 2 -53.04 2.13 17.75
CA THR A 2 -51.88 2.93 17.34
C THR A 2 -51.63 2.69 15.88
N SER A 3 -52.08 3.67 15.09
CA SER A 3 -51.88 3.73 13.65
C SER A 3 -50.39 3.80 13.31
N SER A 4 -49.82 2.73 12.78
CA SER A 4 -48.54 2.75 12.12
C SER A 4 -48.65 3.52 10.80
N LYS A 5 -48.28 4.79 10.82
CA LYS A 5 -48.04 5.54 9.58
C LYS A 5 -46.88 4.88 8.85
N ALA A 6 -47.20 4.07 7.84
CA ALA A 6 -46.25 3.61 6.85
C ALA A 6 -45.60 4.86 6.21
N ARG A 7 -44.31 5.12 6.55
CA ARG A 7 -43.51 6.14 5.87
C ARG A 7 -43.44 5.75 4.41
N CYS A 8 -44.15 6.53 3.55
CA CYS A 8 -44.03 6.43 2.11
C CYS A 8 -42.55 6.59 1.76
N ARG A 9 -41.87 5.49 1.39
CA ARG A 9 -40.49 5.50 0.90
C ARG A 9 -40.47 6.35 -0.36
N LYS A 10 -39.81 7.52 -0.33
CA LYS A 10 -39.59 8.34 -1.53
C LYS A 10 -38.88 7.46 -2.57
N GLN A 11 -39.57 7.18 -3.66
CA GLN A 11 -39.06 6.33 -4.73
C GLN A 11 -38.01 7.11 -5.54
N ILE A 12 -36.82 6.54 -5.75
CA ILE A 12 -35.78 7.14 -6.60
C ILE A 12 -36.31 7.19 -8.04
N GLN A 13 -36.52 8.39 -8.60
CA GLN A 13 -37.05 8.58 -9.95
C GLN A 13 -35.93 8.75 -10.99
N CYS A 14 -35.09 7.73 -11.14
CA CYS A 14 -34.02 7.67 -12.14
C CYS A 14 -33.74 6.22 -12.51
N LEU A 15 -33.94 5.86 -13.77
CA LEU A 15 -33.73 4.49 -14.26
C LEU A 15 -32.25 4.07 -14.19
N TRP A 16 -31.31 4.97 -14.46
CA TRP A 16 -29.89 4.69 -14.39
C TRP A 16 -29.46 4.31 -12.96
N ILE A 17 -30.08 4.90 -11.96
CA ILE A 17 -29.80 4.57 -10.56
C ILE A 17 -30.59 3.33 -10.14
N THR A 18 -31.92 3.32 -10.33
CA THR A 18 -32.76 2.22 -9.85
C THR A 18 -32.56 0.92 -10.62
N GLY A 19 -32.19 1.01 -11.90
CA GLY A 19 -31.87 -0.15 -12.75
C GLY A 19 -30.73 -0.95 -12.16
N TYR A 20 -29.59 -0.31 -11.98
CA TYR A 20 -28.40 -0.98 -11.42
C TYR A 20 -28.61 -1.48 -9.98
N LEU A 21 -29.26 -0.66 -9.11
CA LEU A 21 -29.57 -1.09 -7.75
C LEU A 21 -30.43 -2.39 -7.74
N ARG A 22 -31.43 -2.48 -8.63
CA ARG A 22 -32.26 -3.68 -8.76
C ARG A 22 -31.47 -4.88 -9.29
N MET A 23 -30.54 -4.66 -10.22
CA MET A 23 -29.68 -5.73 -10.76
C MET A 23 -28.79 -6.33 -9.66
N VAL A 24 -28.19 -5.48 -8.83
CA VAL A 24 -27.37 -5.89 -7.68
C VAL A 24 -28.25 -6.61 -6.63
N GLU A 25 -29.39 -6.02 -6.26
CA GLU A 25 -30.27 -6.57 -5.23
C GLU A 25 -30.93 -7.91 -5.63
N LYS A 26 -31.17 -8.13 -6.93
CA LYS A 26 -31.73 -9.37 -7.47
C LYS A 26 -30.67 -10.42 -7.81
N GLY A 27 -29.38 -10.09 -7.72
CA GLY A 27 -28.29 -10.96 -8.12
C GLY A 27 -28.20 -11.20 -9.64
N THR A 28 -28.79 -10.32 -10.48
CA THR A 28 -28.61 -10.38 -11.94
C THR A 28 -27.28 -9.83 -12.39
N VAL A 29 -26.59 -9.09 -11.52
CA VAL A 29 -25.18 -8.71 -11.62
C VAL A 29 -24.46 -9.45 -10.50
N VAL A 30 -23.38 -10.10 -10.82
CA VAL A 30 -22.48 -10.73 -9.83
C VAL A 30 -21.71 -9.62 -9.14
N ALA A 31 -22.05 -9.36 -7.89
CA ALA A 31 -21.56 -8.21 -7.11
C ALA A 31 -20.75 -8.67 -5.91
N CYS A 32 -19.65 -7.97 -5.61
CA CYS A 32 -18.87 -8.17 -4.39
C CYS A 32 -19.56 -7.55 -3.16
N LYS A 33 -19.05 -7.85 -1.98
CA LYS A 33 -19.57 -7.32 -0.69
C LYS A 33 -19.65 -5.79 -0.68
N GLU A 34 -18.67 -5.11 -1.25
CA GLU A 34 -18.61 -3.65 -1.33
C GLU A 34 -19.69 -3.07 -2.26
N GLN A 35 -20.00 -3.73 -3.38
CA GLN A 35 -21.08 -3.31 -4.28
C GLN A 35 -22.47 -3.51 -3.64
N LEU A 36 -22.68 -4.62 -2.92
CA LEU A 36 -23.89 -4.86 -2.14
C LEU A 36 -24.07 -3.81 -1.04
N ALA A 37 -23.00 -3.51 -0.32
CA ALA A 37 -22.99 -2.47 0.71
C ALA A 37 -23.24 -1.08 0.12
N LEU A 38 -22.69 -0.76 -1.06
CA LEU A 38 -22.96 0.49 -1.77
C LEU A 38 -24.43 0.61 -2.18
N ALA A 39 -25.04 -0.46 -2.67
CA ALA A 39 -26.46 -0.44 -3.02
C ALA A 39 -27.34 -0.11 -1.79
N ALA A 40 -27.05 -0.75 -0.65
CA ALA A 40 -27.71 -0.46 0.62
C ALA A 40 -27.47 0.99 1.10
N TYR A 41 -26.21 1.45 1.00
CA TYR A 41 -25.82 2.83 1.33
C TYR A 41 -26.60 3.85 0.49
N VAL A 42 -26.63 3.71 -0.84
CA VAL A 42 -27.34 4.63 -1.74
C VAL A 42 -28.84 4.65 -1.42
N ARG A 43 -29.46 3.49 -1.20
CA ARG A 43 -30.86 3.39 -0.77
C ARG A 43 -31.11 4.17 0.53
N ARG A 44 -30.23 4.01 1.52
CA ARG A 44 -30.34 4.71 2.80
C ARG A 44 -30.23 6.23 2.63
N VAL A 45 -29.25 6.70 1.85
CA VAL A 45 -29.05 8.14 1.60
C VAL A 45 -30.29 8.76 0.97
N PHE A 46 -30.84 8.15 -0.08
CA PHE A 46 -32.09 8.65 -0.70
C PHE A 46 -33.32 8.55 0.20
N ALA A 47 -33.33 7.66 1.18
CA ALA A 47 -34.42 7.55 2.15
C ALA A 47 -34.32 8.59 3.28
N THR A 48 -33.12 9.03 3.61
CA THR A 48 -32.87 9.93 4.77
C THR A 48 -32.63 11.38 4.37
N GLU A 49 -32.08 11.62 3.18
CA GLU A 49 -31.74 12.96 2.70
C GLU A 49 -32.77 13.45 1.67
N LYS A 50 -32.92 14.76 1.59
CA LYS A 50 -33.72 15.40 0.53
C LYS A 50 -32.77 15.72 -0.63
N LEU A 51 -32.84 14.90 -1.67
CA LEU A 51 -32.00 14.99 -2.84
C LEU A 51 -32.83 15.31 -4.09
N ILE A 52 -32.21 16.04 -5.00
CA ILE A 52 -32.75 16.40 -6.31
C ILE A 52 -31.95 15.63 -7.36
N ILE A 53 -32.64 14.90 -8.23
CA ILE A 53 -32.06 14.28 -9.41
C ILE A 53 -32.41 15.14 -10.61
N ASP A 54 -31.40 15.72 -11.26
CA ASP A 54 -31.58 16.52 -12.48
C ASP A 54 -31.69 15.58 -13.69
N THR A 55 -32.92 15.12 -13.93
CA THR A 55 -33.24 14.19 -15.02
C THR A 55 -33.14 14.84 -16.40
N ASP A 56 -33.35 16.13 -16.52
CA ASP A 56 -33.22 16.84 -17.78
C ASP A 56 -31.76 16.99 -18.19
N LYS A 57 -30.92 17.29 -17.21
CA LYS A 57 -29.48 17.28 -17.38
C LYS A 57 -28.97 15.89 -17.78
N LEU A 58 -29.45 14.85 -17.12
CA LEU A 58 -29.10 13.47 -17.42
C LEU A 58 -29.45 13.07 -18.85
N LYS A 59 -30.67 13.38 -19.32
CA LYS A 59 -31.10 13.12 -20.71
C LYS A 59 -30.23 13.84 -21.74
N LYS A 60 -29.80 15.07 -21.45
CA LYS A 60 -28.90 15.81 -22.35
C LYS A 60 -27.52 15.13 -22.41
N TYR A 61 -27.00 14.67 -21.28
CA TYR A 61 -25.74 13.90 -21.23
C TYR A 61 -25.85 12.56 -21.96
N GLU A 62 -26.93 11.81 -21.76
CA GLU A 62 -27.24 10.60 -22.50
C GLU A 62 -27.18 10.83 -24.01
N GLY A 63 -27.71 11.97 -24.48
CA GLY A 63 -27.68 12.37 -25.89
C GLY A 63 -26.24 12.55 -26.44
N TYR A 64 -25.23 12.70 -25.63
CA TYR A 64 -23.84 12.79 -26.08
C TYR A 64 -23.19 11.41 -26.33
N GLN A 65 -23.76 10.31 -25.85
CA GLN A 65 -23.22 8.96 -26.11
C GLN A 65 -23.11 8.65 -27.60
N LYS A 66 -23.98 9.26 -28.44
CA LYS A 66 -23.92 9.11 -29.90
C LYS A 66 -22.59 9.57 -30.53
N TYR A 67 -21.78 10.32 -29.82
CA TYR A 67 -20.48 10.79 -30.31
C TYR A 67 -19.33 9.83 -29.95
N PHE A 68 -19.59 8.87 -29.08
CA PHE A 68 -18.62 7.89 -28.65
C PHE A 68 -18.82 6.56 -29.38
N PRO A 69 -17.75 5.80 -29.68
CA PRO A 69 -17.84 4.52 -30.39
C PRO A 69 -18.38 3.38 -29.51
N PHE A 70 -18.72 3.68 -28.26
CA PHE A 70 -19.24 2.71 -27.28
C PHE A 70 -20.52 3.23 -26.58
N GLN A 71 -21.20 2.31 -25.92
CA GLN A 71 -22.31 2.63 -25.02
C GLN A 71 -21.89 2.40 -23.59
N LEU A 72 -22.33 3.25 -22.67
CA LEU A 72 -22.05 3.07 -21.24
C LEU A 72 -22.69 1.78 -20.72
N PHE A 73 -21.96 1.03 -19.95
CA PHE A 73 -22.46 -0.11 -19.19
C PHE A 73 -23.39 0.35 -18.05
N GLU A 74 -24.16 -0.57 -17.49
CA GLU A 74 -25.14 -0.24 -16.45
C GLU A 74 -24.48 0.32 -15.18
N TRP A 75 -23.28 -0.17 -14.80
CA TRP A 75 -22.52 0.38 -13.68
C TRP A 75 -21.99 1.80 -13.96
N GLU A 76 -21.62 2.10 -15.20
CA GLU A 76 -21.17 3.43 -15.63
C GLU A 76 -22.32 4.43 -15.61
N LYS A 77 -23.49 4.05 -16.14
CA LYS A 77 -24.70 4.84 -16.07
C LYS A 77 -25.07 5.18 -14.63
N PHE A 78 -25.01 4.18 -13.75
CA PHE A 78 -25.27 4.35 -12.31
C PHE A 78 -24.32 5.36 -11.66
N LEU A 79 -23.03 5.20 -11.85
CA LEU A 79 -22.03 6.10 -11.28
C LEU A 79 -22.14 7.51 -11.87
N PHE A 80 -22.31 7.60 -13.19
CA PHE A 80 -22.49 8.87 -13.88
C PHE A 80 -23.67 9.65 -13.32
N ALA A 81 -24.82 9.01 -13.19
CA ALA A 81 -26.03 9.65 -12.67
C ALA A 81 -25.82 10.15 -11.23
N LEU A 82 -25.23 9.32 -10.34
CA LEU A 82 -24.96 9.72 -8.97
C LEU A 82 -23.94 10.86 -8.88
N PHE A 83 -22.87 10.78 -9.64
CA PHE A 83 -21.77 11.74 -9.58
C PHE A 83 -22.12 13.08 -10.25
N MET A 84 -22.81 13.06 -11.41
CA MET A 84 -23.02 14.25 -12.21
C MET A 84 -24.40 14.91 -12.03
N CYS A 85 -25.43 14.14 -11.62
CA CYS A 85 -26.83 14.59 -11.69
C CYS A 85 -27.59 14.55 -10.36
N VAL A 86 -26.94 14.17 -9.23
CA VAL A 86 -27.60 14.20 -7.91
C VAL A 86 -27.09 15.38 -7.09
N PHE A 87 -28.03 16.21 -6.62
CA PHE A 87 -27.76 17.44 -5.88
C PHE A 87 -28.48 17.45 -4.54
N LYS A 88 -27.99 18.24 -3.60
CA LYS A 88 -28.68 18.62 -2.36
C LYS A 88 -29.70 19.74 -2.62
N GLU A 89 -30.53 20.05 -1.63
CA GLU A 89 -31.51 21.14 -1.74
C GLU A 89 -30.87 22.52 -2.02
N ASP A 90 -29.65 22.74 -1.59
CA ASP A 90 -28.87 23.96 -1.82
C ASP A 90 -28.25 24.03 -3.24
N GLY A 91 -28.49 23.03 -4.08
CA GLY A 91 -27.96 22.94 -5.44
C GLY A 91 -26.51 22.43 -5.51
N THR A 92 -25.86 22.11 -4.39
CA THR A 92 -24.52 21.54 -4.41
C THR A 92 -24.56 20.06 -4.76
N PRO A 93 -23.52 19.52 -5.44
CA PRO A 93 -23.41 18.08 -5.72
C PRO A 93 -23.48 17.26 -4.43
N ARG A 94 -24.29 16.19 -4.42
CA ARG A 94 -24.34 15.30 -3.25
C ARG A 94 -23.03 14.54 -3.07
N TRP A 95 -22.42 14.07 -4.15
CA TRP A 95 -21.16 13.37 -4.18
C TRP A 95 -20.16 14.09 -5.10
N PRO A 96 -19.44 15.10 -4.60
CA PRO A 96 -18.41 15.79 -5.37
C PRO A 96 -17.14 14.97 -5.55
N THR A 97 -17.00 13.86 -4.84
CA THR A 97 -15.84 12.96 -4.96
C THR A 97 -16.31 11.55 -5.29
N LEU A 98 -15.82 11.00 -6.41
CA LEU A 98 -16.04 9.61 -6.80
C LEU A 98 -14.71 8.86 -6.69
N PHE A 99 -14.72 7.70 -6.06
CA PHE A 99 -13.60 6.74 -6.03
C PHE A 99 -14.06 5.42 -6.64
N SER A 100 -13.40 5.00 -7.71
CA SER A 100 -13.71 3.77 -8.44
C SER A 100 -12.48 2.86 -8.50
N LEU A 101 -12.60 1.67 -7.92
CA LEU A 101 -11.63 0.58 -8.00
C LEU A 101 -12.22 -0.54 -8.85
N LEU A 102 -11.61 -0.83 -9.99
CA LEU A 102 -12.10 -1.77 -10.99
C LEU A 102 -10.93 -2.58 -11.57
N GLY A 103 -11.16 -3.85 -11.89
CA GLY A 103 -10.16 -4.67 -12.58
C GLY A 103 -9.71 -4.05 -13.91
N ARG A 104 -8.46 -4.32 -14.31
CA ARG A 104 -7.93 -3.87 -15.59
C ARG A 104 -8.80 -4.40 -16.73
N GLY A 105 -9.09 -3.56 -17.74
CA GLY A 105 -9.96 -3.90 -18.88
C GLY A 105 -11.45 -3.58 -18.68
N SER A 106 -11.87 -3.06 -17.52
CA SER A 106 -13.29 -2.76 -17.24
C SER A 106 -13.90 -1.60 -18.04
N GLY A 107 -13.17 -0.93 -18.93
CA GLY A 107 -13.68 0.26 -19.65
C GLY A 107 -13.49 1.57 -18.89
N LYS A 108 -12.60 1.62 -17.87
CA LYS A 108 -12.35 2.81 -17.05
C LYS A 108 -12.07 4.07 -17.89
N ASN A 109 -11.28 3.95 -18.95
CA ASN A 109 -10.88 5.07 -19.78
C ASN A 109 -12.09 5.65 -20.52
N GLY A 110 -12.92 4.81 -21.14
CA GLY A 110 -14.15 5.25 -21.80
C GLY A 110 -15.12 5.99 -20.85
N PHE A 111 -15.31 5.45 -19.64
CA PHE A 111 -16.11 6.14 -18.62
C PHE A 111 -15.52 7.51 -18.26
N LEU A 112 -14.21 7.58 -18.02
CA LEU A 112 -13.49 8.81 -17.70
C LEU A 112 -13.61 9.82 -18.85
N SER A 113 -13.39 9.39 -20.09
CA SER A 113 -13.48 10.21 -21.30
C SER A 113 -14.90 10.80 -21.46
N PHE A 114 -15.93 10.00 -21.24
CA PHE A 114 -17.31 10.45 -21.28
C PHE A 114 -17.62 11.49 -20.19
N VAL A 115 -17.19 11.24 -18.94
CA VAL A 115 -17.37 12.19 -17.82
C VAL A 115 -16.65 13.51 -18.09
N ALA A 116 -15.39 13.46 -18.56
CA ALA A 116 -14.59 14.65 -18.86
C ALA A 116 -15.20 15.47 -19.99
N PHE A 117 -15.64 14.81 -21.07
CA PHE A 117 -16.34 15.48 -22.18
C PHE A 117 -17.62 16.18 -21.70
N CYS A 118 -18.51 15.44 -21.00
CA CYS A 118 -19.76 15.97 -20.48
C CYS A 118 -19.57 17.17 -19.56
N ALA A 119 -18.55 17.14 -18.71
CA ALA A 119 -18.23 18.21 -17.76
C ALA A 119 -17.89 19.55 -18.44
N THR A 120 -17.37 19.51 -19.68
CA THR A 120 -17.00 20.73 -20.42
C THR A 120 -18.14 21.29 -21.29
N THR A 121 -19.26 20.56 -21.45
CA THR A 121 -20.36 20.96 -22.31
C THR A 121 -21.28 22.00 -21.64
N GLU A 122 -22.13 22.66 -22.45
CA GLU A 122 -23.13 23.59 -21.97
C GLU A 122 -24.12 22.97 -20.97
N THR A 123 -24.33 21.67 -21.05
CA THR A 123 -25.18 20.91 -20.13
C THR A 123 -24.69 20.99 -18.69
N ASN A 124 -23.38 21.14 -18.48
CA ASN A 124 -22.82 21.32 -17.12
C ASN A 124 -23.32 22.64 -16.48
N GLY A 125 -23.56 23.69 -17.29
CA GLY A 125 -24.09 24.96 -16.82
C GLY A 125 -23.05 25.89 -16.19
N ILE A 126 -21.76 25.51 -16.15
CA ILE A 126 -20.70 26.30 -15.53
C ILE A 126 -19.66 26.69 -16.60
N PRO A 127 -19.48 27.99 -16.90
CA PRO A 127 -18.53 28.42 -17.91
C PRO A 127 -17.08 28.25 -17.41
N ARG A 128 -16.18 27.91 -18.35
CA ARG A 128 -14.76 27.67 -18.09
C ARG A 128 -14.53 26.62 -16.99
N TYR A 129 -15.32 25.56 -17.04
CA TYR A 129 -15.18 24.42 -16.12
C TYR A 129 -14.13 23.46 -16.66
N ASN A 130 -12.88 23.75 -16.35
CA ASN A 130 -11.75 22.99 -16.86
C ASN A 130 -11.63 21.62 -16.18
N VAL A 131 -11.22 20.62 -16.95
CA VAL A 131 -10.97 19.26 -16.48
C VAL A 131 -9.48 18.95 -16.67
N ASP A 132 -8.79 18.64 -15.60
CA ASP A 132 -7.42 18.14 -15.65
C ASP A 132 -7.42 16.62 -15.39
N ILE A 133 -6.86 15.85 -16.35
CA ILE A 133 -6.66 14.41 -16.25
C ILE A 133 -5.20 14.19 -15.81
N CYS A 134 -5.01 13.65 -14.63
CA CYS A 134 -3.71 13.50 -13.97
C CYS A 134 -3.34 12.03 -13.84
N ALA A 135 -2.12 11.67 -14.23
CA ALA A 135 -1.52 10.37 -13.98
C ALA A 135 -0.03 10.52 -13.63
N THR A 136 0.59 9.42 -13.17
CA THR A 136 2.01 9.41 -12.80
C THR A 136 2.95 9.45 -14.01
N SER A 137 2.49 9.00 -15.18
CA SER A 137 3.21 9.11 -16.45
C SER A 137 2.41 9.90 -17.50
N ASP A 138 3.11 10.52 -18.46
CA ASP A 138 2.48 11.28 -19.54
C ASP A 138 1.65 10.38 -20.46
N GLU A 139 2.13 9.20 -20.74
CA GLU A 139 1.44 8.21 -21.58
C GLU A 139 0.09 7.81 -20.96
N GLN A 140 0.06 7.53 -19.66
CA GLN A 140 -1.17 7.21 -18.96
C GLN A 140 -2.15 8.39 -18.92
N ALA A 141 -1.66 9.61 -18.63
CA ALA A 141 -2.52 10.79 -18.61
C ALA A 141 -3.12 11.11 -20.00
N LYS A 142 -2.39 10.79 -21.07
CA LYS A 142 -2.84 10.97 -22.45
C LYS A 142 -3.90 9.97 -22.88
N THR A 143 -3.92 8.74 -22.37
CA THR A 143 -4.77 7.67 -22.90
C THR A 143 -6.25 8.11 -22.99
N SER A 144 -6.85 8.50 -21.88
CA SER A 144 -8.28 8.94 -21.87
C SER A 144 -8.49 10.28 -22.57
N PHE A 145 -7.48 11.14 -22.61
CA PHE A 145 -7.52 12.38 -23.39
C PHE A 145 -7.55 12.08 -24.90
N MET A 146 -6.71 11.15 -25.37
CA MET A 146 -6.64 10.75 -26.77
C MET A 146 -7.89 10.02 -27.24
N GLU A 147 -8.58 9.25 -26.39
CA GLU A 147 -9.91 8.71 -26.73
C GLU A 147 -10.92 9.82 -27.10
N ILE A 148 -10.93 10.94 -26.36
CA ILE A 148 -11.77 12.08 -26.74
C ILE A 148 -11.28 12.73 -28.04
N HIS A 149 -9.96 12.88 -28.18
CA HIS A 149 -9.34 13.52 -29.34
C HIS A 149 -9.59 12.72 -30.59
N ASP A 150 -9.23 11.44 -30.63
CA ASP A 150 -9.24 10.59 -31.81
C ASP A 150 -10.66 10.06 -32.13
N ASP A 151 -11.33 9.47 -31.15
CA ASP A 151 -12.59 8.75 -31.36
C ASP A 151 -13.79 9.68 -31.44
N VAL A 152 -13.74 10.84 -30.75
CA VAL A 152 -14.87 11.78 -30.73
C VAL A 152 -14.65 12.98 -31.66
N LEU A 153 -13.49 13.63 -31.57
CA LEU A 153 -13.26 14.91 -32.25
C LEU A 153 -12.70 14.75 -33.67
N GLU A 154 -11.77 13.83 -33.89
CA GLU A 154 -11.18 13.53 -35.20
C GLU A 154 -11.93 12.43 -35.98
N SER A 155 -12.98 11.84 -35.40
CA SER A 155 -13.80 10.86 -36.10
C SER A 155 -14.29 11.41 -37.44
N PRO A 156 -14.04 10.72 -38.59
CA PRO A 156 -14.39 11.20 -39.93
C PRO A 156 -15.88 11.58 -40.09
N GLU A 157 -16.73 10.86 -39.37
CA GLU A 157 -18.20 11.05 -39.47
C GLU A 157 -18.69 12.34 -38.80
N GLN A 158 -17.93 12.90 -37.85
CA GLN A 158 -18.39 14.00 -37.01
C GLN A 158 -17.43 15.17 -36.85
N VAL A 159 -16.20 15.08 -37.35
CA VAL A 159 -15.14 16.09 -37.18
C VAL A 159 -15.59 17.49 -37.63
N SER A 160 -16.27 17.63 -38.78
CA SER A 160 -16.75 18.93 -39.28
C SER A 160 -17.84 19.55 -38.41
N LYS A 161 -18.61 18.72 -37.68
CA LYS A 161 -19.59 19.16 -36.69
C LYS A 161 -18.93 19.55 -35.38
N MET A 162 -17.90 18.76 -34.96
CA MET A 162 -17.15 19.04 -33.75
C MET A 162 -16.35 20.33 -33.85
N ARG A 163 -15.73 20.64 -34.99
CA ARG A 163 -14.98 21.89 -35.23
C ARG A 163 -15.82 23.16 -35.07
N LYS A 164 -17.16 23.07 -35.13
CA LYS A 164 -18.05 24.20 -34.86
C LYS A 164 -18.13 24.52 -33.36
N ASN A 165 -17.91 23.56 -32.50
CA ASN A 165 -18.11 23.67 -31.05
C ASN A 165 -16.82 23.50 -30.26
N PHE A 166 -15.80 22.90 -30.84
CA PHE A 166 -14.54 22.59 -30.19
C PHE A 166 -13.34 23.01 -31.05
N SER A 167 -12.26 23.39 -30.38
CA SER A 167 -10.92 23.44 -30.94
C SER A 167 -10.02 22.52 -30.13
N TRP A 168 -9.09 21.83 -30.77
CA TRP A 168 -8.24 20.86 -30.10
C TRP A 168 -6.87 20.74 -30.76
N ASN A 169 -5.91 20.32 -29.96
CA ASN A 169 -4.60 19.85 -30.32
C ASN A 169 -4.22 18.69 -29.38
N LEU A 170 -2.99 18.18 -29.47
CA LEU A 170 -2.52 17.06 -28.66
C LEU A 170 -2.38 17.35 -27.16
N ASP A 171 -2.52 18.62 -26.74
CA ASP A 171 -2.34 19.03 -25.33
C ASP A 171 -3.62 19.59 -24.71
N CYS A 172 -4.58 20.03 -25.53
CA CYS A 172 -5.74 20.73 -25.04
C CYS A 172 -6.94 20.55 -25.96
N ILE A 173 -8.07 20.17 -25.38
CA ILE A 173 -9.39 20.19 -26.02
C ILE A 173 -10.19 21.34 -25.39
N LYS A 174 -10.67 22.28 -26.21
CA LYS A 174 -11.42 23.44 -25.74
C LYS A 174 -12.81 23.48 -26.33
N ASN A 175 -13.83 23.54 -25.47
CA ASN A 175 -15.19 23.86 -25.91
C ASN A 175 -15.30 25.35 -26.14
N LEU A 176 -15.63 25.76 -27.37
CA LEU A 176 -15.68 27.16 -27.79
C LEU A 176 -16.87 27.93 -27.20
N ARG A 177 -17.95 27.23 -26.84
CA ARG A 177 -19.17 27.86 -26.29
C ARG A 177 -19.04 28.14 -24.80
N THR A 178 -18.49 27.18 -24.04
CA THR A 178 -18.33 27.31 -22.59
C THR A 178 -17.00 27.91 -22.19
N GLY A 179 -15.98 27.84 -23.07
CA GLY A 179 -14.61 28.20 -22.80
C GLY A 179 -13.92 27.20 -21.85
N SER A 180 -14.53 26.03 -21.64
CA SER A 180 -13.97 24.95 -20.80
C SER A 180 -12.90 24.17 -21.56
N GLU A 181 -11.88 23.70 -20.85
CA GLU A 181 -10.74 22.99 -21.42
C GLU A 181 -10.56 21.62 -20.75
N ILE A 182 -10.16 20.60 -21.53
CA ILE A 182 -9.65 19.33 -21.04
C ILE A 182 -8.17 19.30 -21.32
N LYS A 183 -7.37 18.98 -20.31
CA LYS A 183 -5.91 18.84 -20.42
C LYS A 183 -5.45 17.59 -19.68
N HIS A 184 -4.46 16.89 -20.25
CA HIS A 184 -3.73 15.89 -19.53
C HIS A 184 -2.58 16.54 -18.74
N ARG A 185 -2.20 15.94 -17.59
CA ARG A 185 -1.18 16.46 -16.69
C ARG A 185 -0.33 15.33 -16.12
N THR A 186 0.94 15.56 -16.08
CA THR A 186 1.90 14.69 -15.40
C THR A 186 2.30 15.22 -14.04
N ASP A 187 3.04 14.43 -13.32
CA ASP A 187 3.36 14.56 -11.90
C ASP A 187 4.44 15.62 -11.57
N ASN A 188 4.74 16.58 -12.46
CA ASN A 188 5.76 17.59 -12.20
C ASN A 188 5.19 18.78 -11.38
N PRO A 189 5.56 18.95 -10.07
CA PRO A 189 4.96 19.93 -9.17
C PRO A 189 5.29 21.39 -9.50
N SER A 190 6.40 21.64 -10.15
CA SER A 190 7.00 23.00 -10.22
C SER A 190 6.28 24.00 -11.15
N SER A 191 5.28 23.58 -11.92
CA SER A 191 4.55 24.45 -12.87
C SER A 191 3.06 24.61 -12.60
N LYS A 192 2.57 24.22 -11.39
CA LYS A 192 1.13 23.99 -11.15
C LYS A 192 0.45 24.97 -10.18
N ASP A 193 1.18 25.95 -9.68
CA ASP A 193 0.59 27.03 -8.89
C ASP A 193 -0.34 27.90 -9.76
N GLY A 194 -1.62 27.95 -9.38
CA GLY A 194 -2.60 28.80 -10.06
C GLY A 194 -3.68 28.09 -10.86
N LEU A 195 -3.75 26.75 -10.86
CA LEU A 195 -4.83 26.00 -11.51
C LEU A 195 -6.22 26.43 -11.00
N ARG A 196 -7.18 26.49 -11.92
CA ARG A 196 -8.58 26.85 -11.66
C ARG A 196 -9.52 25.80 -12.23
N SER A 197 -9.23 24.53 -11.99
CA SER A 197 -9.99 23.42 -12.50
C SER A 197 -11.34 23.34 -11.81
N GLY A 198 -12.38 22.96 -12.57
CA GLY A 198 -13.68 22.57 -12.04
C GLY A 198 -13.67 21.11 -11.61
N MET A 199 -12.95 20.27 -12.37
CA MET A 199 -12.79 18.84 -12.08
C MET A 199 -11.34 18.43 -12.21
N VAL A 200 -10.89 17.55 -11.31
CA VAL A 200 -9.62 16.85 -11.41
C VAL A 200 -9.88 15.36 -11.39
N VAL A 201 -9.29 14.68 -12.35
CA VAL A 201 -9.32 13.22 -12.47
C VAL A 201 -7.94 12.68 -12.15
N PHE A 202 -7.87 11.72 -11.25
CA PHE A 202 -6.66 10.97 -10.94
C PHE A 202 -6.82 9.57 -11.50
N ASP A 203 -6.14 9.32 -12.61
CA ASP A 203 -6.10 8.00 -13.23
C ASP A 203 -4.95 7.19 -12.65
N GLU A 204 -5.12 5.88 -12.62
CA GLU A 204 -4.17 4.90 -12.08
C GLU A 204 -3.61 5.28 -10.69
N VAL A 205 -4.55 5.60 -9.76
CA VAL A 205 -4.21 6.04 -8.38
C VAL A 205 -3.28 5.08 -7.66
N HIS A 206 -3.27 3.81 -8.03
CA HIS A 206 -2.39 2.79 -7.46
C HIS A 206 -0.90 3.08 -7.67
N ALA A 207 -0.54 3.93 -8.63
CA ALA A 207 0.85 4.28 -8.92
C ALA A 207 1.39 5.44 -8.05
N TYR A 208 0.50 6.20 -7.39
CA TYR A 208 0.91 7.33 -6.56
C TYR A 208 1.52 6.87 -5.24
N GLN A 209 2.75 7.26 -4.96
CA GLN A 209 3.47 6.90 -3.74
C GLN A 209 2.98 7.67 -2.50
N ASN A 210 2.52 8.91 -2.69
CA ASN A 210 2.10 9.78 -1.59
C ASN A 210 1.09 10.84 -2.05
N TRP A 211 0.49 11.55 -1.10
CA TRP A 211 -0.52 12.57 -1.35
C TRP A 211 0.03 13.88 -1.93
N LYS A 212 1.34 14.11 -1.92
CA LYS A 212 1.92 15.40 -2.31
C LYS A 212 1.46 15.83 -3.70
N ASN A 213 1.53 14.92 -4.66
CA ASN A 213 1.17 15.20 -6.05
C ASN A 213 -0.34 15.36 -6.24
N ILE A 214 -1.14 14.58 -5.54
CA ILE A 214 -2.60 14.72 -5.52
C ILE A 214 -3.01 16.08 -4.92
N ASN A 215 -2.39 16.50 -3.83
CA ASN A 215 -2.72 17.72 -3.12
C ASN A 215 -2.45 18.97 -3.97
N VAL A 216 -1.40 19.00 -4.77
CA VAL A 216 -1.11 20.13 -5.67
C VAL A 216 -2.28 20.43 -6.60
N PHE A 217 -2.93 19.41 -7.15
CA PHE A 217 -4.10 19.59 -8.01
C PHE A 217 -5.36 19.91 -7.22
N THR A 218 -5.56 19.27 -6.07
CA THR A 218 -6.79 19.48 -5.28
C THR A 218 -6.85 20.83 -4.59
N THR A 219 -5.72 21.45 -4.26
CA THR A 219 -5.67 22.82 -3.71
C THR A 219 -6.13 23.89 -4.72
N GLY A 220 -6.09 23.59 -6.02
CA GLY A 220 -6.63 24.42 -7.08
C GLY A 220 -8.15 24.42 -7.20
N LEU A 221 -8.81 23.40 -6.65
CA LEU A 221 -10.27 23.27 -6.66
C LEU A 221 -10.94 24.28 -5.71
N GLY A 222 -12.23 24.55 -5.95
CA GLY A 222 -13.01 25.52 -5.14
C GLY A 222 -13.05 26.93 -5.73
N LYS A 223 -12.21 27.25 -6.71
CA LYS A 223 -12.29 28.50 -7.47
C LYS A 223 -13.41 28.51 -8.52
N LYS A 224 -14.01 27.36 -8.77
CA LYS A 224 -15.18 27.13 -9.62
C LYS A 224 -16.32 26.55 -8.79
N PRO A 225 -17.59 26.87 -9.12
CA PRO A 225 -18.75 26.22 -8.49
C PRO A 225 -18.71 24.71 -8.72
N HIS A 226 -19.21 23.94 -7.74
CA HIS A 226 -19.37 22.50 -7.83
C HIS A 226 -18.07 21.74 -8.20
N PRO A 227 -16.97 21.96 -7.47
CA PRO A 227 -15.70 21.28 -7.77
C PRO A 227 -15.86 19.76 -7.62
N ARG A 228 -15.21 18.99 -8.50
CA ARG A 228 -15.29 17.53 -8.51
C ARG A 228 -13.93 16.87 -8.50
N ARG A 229 -13.87 15.68 -7.89
CA ARG A 229 -12.71 14.80 -7.90
C ARG A 229 -13.13 13.41 -8.34
N LEU A 230 -12.40 12.84 -9.28
CA LEU A 230 -12.58 11.46 -9.71
C LEU A 230 -11.26 10.72 -9.49
N TYR A 231 -11.29 9.71 -8.64
CA TYR A 231 -10.19 8.75 -8.45
C TYR A 231 -10.60 7.44 -9.12
N ILE A 232 -9.85 7.00 -10.13
CA ILE A 232 -10.15 5.79 -10.87
C ILE A 232 -8.89 4.95 -11.02
N THR A 233 -8.99 3.62 -10.79
CA THR A 233 -7.81 2.76 -10.75
C THR A 233 -8.17 1.28 -10.72
N SER A 234 -7.20 0.41 -11.01
CA SER A 234 -7.11 -0.96 -10.50
C SER A 234 -6.31 -1.00 -9.19
N ASP A 235 -6.19 -2.15 -8.55
CA ASP A 235 -5.31 -2.29 -7.38
C ASP A 235 -3.82 -2.28 -7.80
N GLY A 236 -2.92 -2.11 -6.85
CA GLY A 236 -1.48 -2.03 -7.07
C GLY A 236 -0.67 -2.34 -5.83
N ASN A 237 0.65 -2.38 -5.99
CA ASN A 237 1.58 -2.88 -4.97
C ASN A 237 2.18 -1.78 -4.06
N VAL A 238 1.75 -0.52 -4.21
CA VAL A 238 2.20 0.56 -3.32
C VAL A 238 1.52 0.42 -1.96
N ASN A 239 2.29 0.12 -0.94
CA ASN A 239 1.81 0.01 0.43
C ASN A 239 1.72 1.38 1.11
N ASP A 240 0.70 1.57 1.97
CA ASP A 240 0.43 2.80 2.71
C ASP A 240 0.28 4.07 1.84
N GLY A 241 0.09 3.88 0.54
CA GLY A 241 -0.11 4.95 -0.44
C GLY A 241 -1.52 5.55 -0.41
N PRO A 242 -1.78 6.52 -1.30
CA PRO A 242 -3.09 7.16 -1.43
C PRO A 242 -4.23 6.16 -1.67
N LEU A 243 -4.00 5.11 -2.47
CA LEU A 243 -5.00 4.09 -2.74
C LEU A 243 -5.46 3.38 -1.46
N ASP A 244 -4.53 2.99 -0.58
CA ASP A 244 -4.88 2.30 0.67
C ASP A 244 -5.75 3.18 1.57
N LYS A 245 -5.46 4.48 1.64
CA LYS A 245 -6.27 5.44 2.41
C LYS A 245 -7.67 5.65 1.81
N LEU A 246 -7.79 5.64 0.48
CA LEU A 246 -9.10 5.70 -0.19
C LEU A 246 -9.91 4.41 0.06
N LYS A 247 -9.28 3.23 0.00
CA LYS A 247 -9.91 1.95 0.34
C LYS A 247 -10.36 1.90 1.80
N GLU A 248 -9.53 2.34 2.73
CA GLU A 248 -9.86 2.44 4.16
C GLU A 248 -11.07 3.36 4.40
N ARG A 249 -11.06 4.55 3.77
CA ARG A 249 -12.19 5.48 3.83
C ARG A 249 -13.47 4.87 3.27
N ALA A 250 -13.39 4.23 2.11
CA ALA A 250 -14.51 3.55 1.47
C ALA A 250 -15.11 2.47 2.39
N ARG A 251 -14.26 1.65 2.99
CA ARG A 251 -14.68 0.60 3.92
C ARG A 251 -15.43 1.17 5.12
N LYS A 252 -14.90 2.21 5.76
CA LYS A 252 -15.56 2.88 6.90
C LYS A 252 -16.96 3.41 6.53
N ILE A 253 -17.12 3.97 5.33
CA ILE A 253 -18.41 4.47 4.86
C ILE A 253 -19.39 3.32 4.61
N LEU A 254 -18.95 2.26 3.94
CA LEU A 254 -19.80 1.16 3.50
C LEU A 254 -20.21 0.22 4.65
N PHE A 255 -19.31 -0.06 5.58
CA PHE A 255 -19.52 -1.08 6.61
C PHE A 255 -19.66 -0.51 8.03
N ASP A 256 -18.95 0.58 8.36
CA ASP A 256 -18.93 1.14 9.70
C ASP A 256 -19.86 2.37 9.85
N ASN A 257 -20.64 2.69 8.80
CA ASN A 257 -21.54 3.86 8.76
C ASN A 257 -20.88 5.21 9.08
N ALA A 258 -19.58 5.34 8.78
CA ALA A 258 -18.88 6.61 8.94
C ALA A 258 -19.47 7.70 8.02
N PRO A 259 -19.38 8.99 8.39
CA PRO A 259 -19.79 10.09 7.54
C PRO A 259 -19.04 10.09 6.21
N ASP A 260 -19.78 10.13 5.09
CA ASP A 260 -19.15 10.07 3.76
C ASP A 260 -18.51 11.40 3.33
N ASN A 261 -18.96 12.55 3.87
CA ASN A 261 -18.48 13.88 3.51
C ASN A 261 -18.42 14.10 1.99
N GLY A 262 -19.44 13.60 1.27
CA GLY A 262 -19.55 13.72 -0.18
C GLY A 262 -18.66 12.76 -0.98
N PHE A 263 -18.16 11.71 -0.37
CA PHE A 263 -17.37 10.68 -1.02
C PHE A 263 -18.24 9.50 -1.43
N LEU A 264 -18.22 9.15 -2.73
CA LEU A 264 -18.93 8.02 -3.31
C LEU A 264 -17.92 6.90 -3.60
N PRO A 265 -17.90 5.82 -2.83
CA PRO A 265 -17.03 4.69 -3.11
C PRO A 265 -17.68 3.70 -4.07
N PHE A 266 -16.96 3.25 -5.09
CA PHE A 266 -17.34 2.13 -5.94
C PHE A 266 -16.15 1.17 -6.04
N ILE A 267 -16.28 0.00 -5.44
CA ILE A 267 -15.22 -0.99 -5.36
C ILE A 267 -15.71 -2.31 -5.95
N CYS A 268 -14.98 -2.80 -6.94
CA CYS A 268 -15.16 -4.09 -7.58
C CYS A 268 -13.91 -4.92 -7.35
N LYS A 269 -14.04 -6.04 -6.63
CA LYS A 269 -12.95 -6.96 -6.32
C LYS A 269 -13.52 -8.35 -6.03
N LEU A 270 -12.71 -9.37 -6.02
CA LEU A 270 -13.12 -10.65 -5.42
C LEU A 270 -13.32 -10.51 -3.91
N ASP A 271 -14.19 -11.32 -3.32
CA ASP A 271 -14.44 -11.30 -1.87
C ASP A 271 -13.35 -12.05 -1.09
N SER A 272 -12.72 -13.05 -1.71
CA SER A 272 -11.58 -13.82 -1.19
C SER A 272 -10.61 -14.20 -2.31
N GLU A 273 -9.44 -14.70 -1.96
CA GLU A 273 -8.46 -15.21 -2.94
C GLU A 273 -9.00 -16.48 -3.64
N GLU A 274 -9.72 -17.33 -2.91
CA GLU A 274 -10.28 -18.59 -3.40
C GLU A 274 -11.35 -18.36 -4.48
N ASP A 275 -12.04 -17.22 -4.46
CA ASP A 275 -13.06 -16.86 -5.47
C ASP A 275 -12.49 -16.87 -6.90
N VAL A 276 -11.17 -16.75 -7.05
CA VAL A 276 -10.50 -16.74 -8.37
C VAL A 276 -10.67 -18.06 -9.13
N HIS A 277 -10.80 -19.16 -8.42
CA HIS A 277 -10.91 -20.50 -9.03
C HIS A 277 -12.31 -20.79 -9.62
N ASP A 278 -13.27 -19.92 -9.38
CA ASP A 278 -14.59 -19.98 -10.01
C ASP A 278 -14.79 -18.75 -10.92
N GLU A 279 -14.76 -19.00 -12.24
CA GLU A 279 -14.93 -17.96 -13.27
C GLU A 279 -16.23 -17.15 -13.08
N ALA A 280 -17.27 -17.74 -12.49
CA ALA A 280 -18.53 -17.04 -12.20
C ALA A 280 -18.36 -15.87 -11.21
N ASN A 281 -17.28 -15.84 -10.42
CA ASN A 281 -16.97 -14.77 -9.50
C ASN A 281 -16.20 -13.59 -10.14
N TRP A 282 -15.54 -13.78 -11.29
CA TRP A 282 -14.68 -12.75 -11.89
C TRP A 282 -15.40 -11.42 -12.20
N PRO A 283 -16.71 -11.43 -12.54
CA PRO A 283 -17.45 -10.17 -12.70
C PRO A 283 -17.54 -9.32 -11.42
N LYS A 284 -17.31 -9.88 -10.22
CA LYS A 284 -17.17 -9.10 -8.97
C LYS A 284 -16.07 -8.06 -9.06
N ALA A 285 -14.95 -8.41 -9.71
CA ALA A 285 -13.82 -7.51 -9.89
C ALA A 285 -13.93 -6.68 -11.18
N ASN A 286 -14.60 -7.21 -12.19
CA ASN A 286 -14.79 -6.54 -13.48
C ASN A 286 -16.26 -6.63 -13.92
N PRO A 287 -17.08 -5.61 -13.57
CA PRO A 287 -18.52 -5.63 -13.86
C PRO A 287 -18.85 -5.52 -15.35
N SER A 288 -17.89 -5.20 -16.22
CA SER A 288 -18.06 -5.15 -17.68
C SER A 288 -17.82 -6.49 -18.35
N LEU A 289 -17.21 -7.44 -17.64
CA LEU A 289 -16.78 -8.72 -18.20
C LEU A 289 -17.89 -9.50 -18.93
N PRO A 290 -19.14 -9.54 -18.43
CA PRO A 290 -20.24 -10.22 -19.13
C PRO A 290 -20.56 -9.63 -20.51
N TYR A 291 -20.13 -8.41 -20.79
CA TYR A 291 -20.39 -7.70 -22.05
C TYR A 291 -19.17 -7.72 -23.01
N LEU A 292 -18.04 -8.24 -22.58
CA LEU A 292 -16.76 -8.17 -23.29
C LEU A 292 -16.16 -9.56 -23.50
N PRO A 293 -16.65 -10.34 -24.49
CA PRO A 293 -16.21 -11.74 -24.68
C PRO A 293 -14.72 -11.88 -24.99
N ASN A 294 -14.11 -10.90 -25.68
CA ASN A 294 -12.67 -10.91 -25.95
C ASN A 294 -11.86 -10.74 -24.65
N LEU A 295 -12.31 -9.86 -23.76
CA LEU A 295 -11.69 -9.68 -22.45
C LEU A 295 -11.81 -10.94 -21.58
N MET A 296 -12.96 -11.62 -21.63
CA MET A 296 -13.16 -12.89 -20.93
C MET A 296 -12.16 -13.96 -21.40
N SER A 297 -11.93 -14.05 -22.71
CA SER A 297 -10.94 -14.97 -23.27
C SER A 297 -9.52 -14.67 -22.81
N GLU A 298 -9.16 -13.39 -22.78
CA GLU A 298 -7.83 -12.94 -22.32
C GLU A 298 -7.63 -13.25 -20.82
N ILE A 299 -8.63 -12.94 -19.98
CA ILE A 299 -8.56 -13.23 -18.55
C ILE A 299 -8.43 -14.73 -18.27
N ARG A 300 -9.06 -15.60 -19.09
CA ARG A 300 -8.87 -17.06 -18.98
C ARG A 300 -7.44 -17.48 -19.25
N THR A 301 -6.80 -16.89 -20.26
CA THR A 301 -5.38 -17.15 -20.58
C THR A 301 -4.48 -16.70 -19.42
N GLU A 302 -4.63 -15.47 -18.94
CA GLU A 302 -3.88 -14.96 -17.79
C GLU A 302 -4.12 -15.78 -16.50
N TYR A 303 -5.33 -16.30 -16.30
CA TYR A 303 -5.65 -17.18 -15.18
C TYR A 303 -4.91 -18.52 -15.26
N GLN A 304 -4.79 -19.12 -16.45
CA GLN A 304 -4.02 -20.35 -16.63
C GLN A 304 -2.53 -20.13 -16.31
N GLU A 305 -1.95 -19.04 -16.82
CA GLU A 305 -0.58 -18.64 -16.48
C GLU A 305 -0.40 -18.43 -14.97
N TYR A 306 -1.38 -17.80 -14.31
CA TYR A 306 -1.36 -17.60 -12.86
C TYR A 306 -1.42 -18.93 -12.10
N VAL A 307 -2.21 -19.90 -12.54
CA VAL A 307 -2.30 -21.23 -11.89
C VAL A 307 -1.00 -22.01 -12.06
N GLU A 308 -0.31 -21.89 -13.22
CA GLU A 308 0.97 -22.54 -13.49
C GLU A 308 2.12 -21.90 -12.69
N ASP A 309 2.14 -20.57 -12.56
CA ASP A 309 3.17 -19.81 -11.83
C ASP A 309 2.56 -18.68 -11.00
N PRO A 310 1.98 -18.96 -9.83
CA PRO A 310 1.32 -17.95 -9.00
C PRO A 310 2.24 -16.84 -8.49
N VAL A 311 3.54 -17.14 -8.38
CA VAL A 311 4.53 -16.18 -7.85
C VAL A 311 4.87 -15.12 -8.87
N ASN A 312 5.20 -15.51 -10.09
CA ASN A 312 5.59 -14.57 -11.16
C ASN A 312 4.37 -13.92 -11.81
N CYS A 313 3.22 -14.62 -11.87
CA CYS A 313 1.97 -14.10 -12.44
C CYS A 313 1.03 -13.45 -11.40
N SER A 314 1.53 -13.11 -10.21
CA SER A 314 0.75 -12.51 -9.11
C SER A 314 0.06 -11.17 -9.46
N GLU A 315 0.52 -10.46 -10.49
CA GLU A 315 -0.13 -9.25 -11.00
C GLU A 315 -1.55 -9.51 -11.53
N PHE A 316 -1.85 -10.72 -12.00
CA PHE A 316 -3.20 -11.13 -12.39
C PHE A 316 -4.21 -10.85 -11.26
N MET A 317 -3.92 -11.36 -10.06
CA MET A 317 -4.78 -11.14 -8.90
C MET A 317 -4.89 -9.66 -8.51
N THR A 318 -3.77 -8.94 -8.55
CA THR A 318 -3.75 -7.54 -8.17
C THR A 318 -4.46 -6.66 -9.20
N LYS A 319 -4.19 -6.86 -10.50
CA LYS A 319 -4.66 -5.97 -11.56
C LYS A 319 -6.02 -6.36 -12.13
N ARG A 320 -6.32 -7.65 -12.26
CA ARG A 320 -7.59 -8.12 -12.81
C ARG A 320 -8.63 -8.35 -11.73
N MET A 321 -8.23 -8.90 -10.59
CA MET A 321 -9.14 -9.33 -9.53
C MET A 321 -9.22 -8.34 -8.35
N ASN A 322 -8.38 -7.31 -8.32
CA ASN A 322 -8.26 -6.31 -7.26
C ASN A 322 -8.09 -6.96 -5.87
N ILE A 323 -7.47 -8.12 -5.84
CA ILE A 323 -6.97 -8.77 -4.64
C ILE A 323 -5.47 -8.59 -4.65
N ARG A 324 -4.98 -7.79 -3.74
CA ARG A 324 -3.54 -7.71 -3.51
C ARG A 324 -3.12 -9.03 -2.89
N ILE A 325 -2.66 -9.95 -3.72
CA ILE A 325 -1.79 -10.98 -3.19
C ILE A 325 -0.54 -10.23 -2.82
N GLY A 326 -0.31 -10.03 -1.53
CA GLY A 326 1.01 -9.69 -1.11
C GLY A 326 1.92 -10.71 -1.81
N LYS A 327 3.04 -10.31 -2.46
CA LYS A 327 4.17 -11.22 -2.49
C LYS A 327 4.18 -11.73 -1.07
N ARG A 328 3.83 -12.99 -0.85
CA ARG A 328 3.87 -13.55 0.50
C ARG A 328 5.27 -13.22 0.91
N ASP A 329 5.39 -12.18 1.76
CA ASP A 329 6.69 -11.86 2.32
C ASP A 329 7.09 -13.20 2.89
N ILE A 330 8.08 -13.85 2.26
CA ILE A 330 8.51 -15.15 2.72
C ILE A 330 9.00 -14.86 4.11
N GLU A 331 8.22 -15.26 5.09
CA GLU A 331 8.55 -15.04 6.50
C GLU A 331 9.90 -15.69 6.80
N VAL A 332 10.70 -15.06 7.61
CA VAL A 332 11.96 -15.64 8.09
C VAL A 332 11.66 -16.95 8.83
N THR A 333 10.60 -16.95 9.61
CA THR A 333 10.09 -18.12 10.35
C THR A 333 8.61 -17.89 10.71
N SER A 334 7.89 -18.98 11.04
CA SER A 334 6.52 -18.87 11.54
C SER A 334 6.48 -18.22 12.93
N TRP A 335 5.34 -17.59 13.26
CA TRP A 335 5.14 -17.02 14.59
C TRP A 335 5.30 -18.05 15.72
N GLU A 336 4.87 -19.29 15.49
CA GLU A 336 5.03 -20.41 16.44
C GLU A 336 6.49 -20.71 16.72
N ASN A 337 7.34 -20.83 15.68
CA ASN A 337 8.77 -21.02 15.83
C ASN A 337 9.44 -19.83 16.52
N LEU A 338 9.00 -18.60 16.21
CA LEU A 338 9.51 -17.39 16.84
C LEU A 338 9.24 -17.37 18.34
N LEU A 339 8.05 -17.81 18.78
CA LEU A 339 7.74 -17.92 20.21
C LEU A 339 8.63 -18.93 20.95
N THR A 340 9.12 -19.98 20.28
CA THR A 340 10.04 -20.93 20.93
C THR A 340 11.40 -20.31 21.26
N ALA A 341 11.80 -19.23 20.56
CA ALA A 341 13.01 -18.49 20.89
C ALA A 341 12.92 -17.66 22.19
N SER A 342 11.71 -17.49 22.73
CA SER A 342 11.49 -16.80 24.03
C SER A 342 11.79 -17.67 25.26
N ARG A 343 12.30 -18.89 25.10
CA ARG A 343 12.69 -19.74 26.24
C ARG A 343 13.89 -19.14 26.98
N GLU A 344 14.01 -19.52 28.24
CA GLU A 344 15.04 -19.04 29.16
C GLU A 344 16.45 -19.32 28.61
N VAL A 345 17.32 -18.34 28.77
CA VAL A 345 18.74 -18.45 28.43
C VAL A 345 19.48 -19.00 29.66
N PRO A 346 20.28 -20.08 29.52
CA PRO A 346 21.05 -20.63 30.65
C PRO A 346 22.12 -19.64 31.12
N ASP A 347 22.78 -19.95 32.24
CA ASP A 347 23.96 -19.20 32.65
C ASP A 347 25.10 -19.40 31.64
N LEU A 348 25.52 -18.30 31.02
CA LEU A 348 26.58 -18.28 29.99
C LEU A 348 27.86 -17.61 30.49
N ALA A 349 28.02 -17.39 31.80
CA ALA A 349 29.19 -16.74 32.36
C ALA A 349 30.48 -17.46 31.96
N GLY A 350 31.46 -16.71 31.46
CA GLY A 350 32.77 -17.24 30.96
C GLY A 350 32.69 -17.96 29.60
N MET A 351 31.51 -18.11 29.00
CA MET A 351 31.38 -18.80 27.72
C MET A 351 31.89 -17.95 26.55
N PRO A 352 32.51 -18.58 25.53
CA PRO A 352 32.90 -17.88 24.32
C PRO A 352 31.68 -17.50 23.47
N CYS A 353 31.73 -16.29 22.90
CA CYS A 353 30.70 -15.78 22.03
C CYS A 353 31.28 -14.88 20.93
N VAL A 354 30.43 -14.49 20.00
CA VAL A 354 30.73 -13.50 18.96
C VAL A 354 29.72 -12.36 18.99
N LEU A 355 30.20 -11.17 18.62
CA LEU A 355 29.42 -9.94 18.60
C LEU A 355 28.95 -9.60 17.18
N GLY A 356 27.68 -9.30 17.00
CA GLY A 356 27.15 -8.69 15.80
C GLY A 356 26.64 -7.29 16.09
N ILE A 357 26.92 -6.34 15.20
CA ILE A 357 26.41 -4.96 15.30
C ILE A 357 25.70 -4.61 14.00
N ASP A 358 24.48 -4.13 14.11
CA ASP A 358 23.77 -3.43 13.03
C ASP A 358 23.63 -1.95 13.41
N ALA A 359 24.29 -1.08 12.64
CA ALA A 359 24.45 0.32 12.96
C ALA A 359 23.57 1.23 12.11
N SER A 360 22.82 2.10 12.76
CA SER A 360 22.14 3.23 12.14
C SER A 360 22.53 4.51 12.87
N LEU A 361 22.65 5.62 12.14
CA LEU A 361 22.97 6.90 12.77
C LEU A 361 21.78 7.50 13.50
N ASN A 362 20.70 7.81 12.77
CA ASN A 362 19.60 8.63 13.34
C ASN A 362 18.20 8.25 12.87
N THR A 363 18.03 7.30 11.96
CA THR A 363 16.70 6.95 11.40
C THR A 363 16.13 5.64 11.91
N ASP A 364 17.00 4.68 12.20
CA ASP A 364 16.67 3.32 12.62
C ASP A 364 17.34 3.02 13.97
N PHE A 365 17.15 1.83 14.51
CA PHE A 365 17.89 1.40 15.70
C PHE A 365 19.35 1.12 15.36
N THR A 366 20.24 1.35 16.32
CA THR A 366 21.53 0.69 16.41
C THR A 366 21.37 -0.49 17.36
N SER A 367 21.85 -1.65 16.99
CA SER A 367 21.63 -2.89 17.75
C SER A 367 22.92 -3.69 17.88
N ALA A 368 23.10 -4.34 19.01
CA ALA A 368 24.18 -5.29 19.26
C ALA A 368 23.61 -6.63 19.76
N SER A 369 24.21 -7.72 19.30
CA SER A 369 23.83 -9.08 19.66
C SER A 369 25.07 -9.91 19.96
N LEU A 370 25.14 -10.50 21.14
CA LEU A 370 26.11 -11.54 21.47
C LEU A 370 25.48 -12.89 21.18
N VAL A 371 26.16 -13.73 20.40
CA VAL A 371 25.68 -15.06 20.06
C VAL A 371 26.66 -16.10 20.63
N PHE A 372 26.09 -17.03 21.39
CA PHE A 372 26.79 -18.18 21.98
C PHE A 372 26.33 -19.44 21.26
N ARG A 373 27.22 -20.43 21.22
CA ARG A 373 26.89 -21.76 20.73
C ARG A 373 27.19 -22.77 21.82
N VAL A 374 26.18 -23.50 22.26
CA VAL A 374 26.32 -24.61 23.22
C VAL A 374 25.70 -25.82 22.53
N ASP A 375 26.53 -26.81 22.24
CA ASP A 375 26.18 -27.94 21.39
C ASP A 375 25.64 -27.48 20.04
N ASP A 376 24.37 -27.80 19.74
CA ASP A 376 23.68 -27.43 18.51
C ASP A 376 22.70 -26.24 18.69
N GLU A 377 22.70 -25.64 19.89
CA GLU A 377 21.81 -24.51 20.21
C GLU A 377 22.53 -23.17 20.18
N PHE A 378 21.79 -22.12 19.82
CA PHE A 378 22.29 -20.75 19.77
C PHE A 378 21.54 -19.90 20.78
N TYR A 379 22.26 -19.28 21.67
CA TYR A 379 21.75 -18.36 22.67
C TYR A 379 22.16 -16.94 22.29
N ALA A 380 21.26 -15.96 22.44
CA ALA A 380 21.58 -14.58 22.11
C ALA A 380 21.24 -13.63 23.27
N ILE A 381 22.12 -12.67 23.50
CA ILE A 381 21.91 -11.53 24.41
C ILE A 381 21.95 -10.26 23.57
N ASN A 382 20.87 -9.52 23.57
CA ASN A 382 20.65 -8.42 22.64
C ASN A 382 20.45 -7.09 23.37
N HIS A 383 20.78 -5.98 22.72
CA HIS A 383 20.35 -4.65 23.12
C HIS A 383 20.25 -3.72 21.93
N SER A 384 19.35 -2.75 22.01
CA SER A 384 19.10 -1.83 20.92
C SER A 384 18.94 -0.39 21.43
N TRP A 385 19.48 0.56 20.68
CA TRP A 385 19.40 1.99 20.97
C TRP A 385 18.64 2.70 19.86
N LEU A 386 17.79 3.67 20.22
CA LEU A 386 17.04 4.49 19.26
C LEU A 386 17.13 5.95 19.69
N CYS A 387 17.45 6.85 18.74
CA CYS A 387 17.35 8.29 19.00
C CYS A 387 15.93 8.70 19.32
N ALA A 388 15.73 9.38 20.44
CA ALA A 388 14.44 9.91 20.85
C ALA A 388 13.82 10.85 19.81
N ASN A 389 14.67 11.56 19.05
CA ASN A 389 14.30 12.50 18.02
C ASN A 389 14.35 11.91 16.59
N SER A 390 14.35 10.57 16.44
CA SER A 390 14.35 9.91 15.13
C SER A 390 13.18 10.38 14.25
N PRO A 391 13.42 10.74 12.97
CA PRO A 391 12.35 11.11 12.03
C PRO A 391 11.29 10.02 11.82
N HIS A 392 11.64 8.78 12.07
CA HIS A 392 10.74 7.63 11.90
C HIS A 392 10.00 7.23 13.19
N ARG A 393 10.32 7.83 14.34
CA ARG A 393 9.77 7.43 15.65
C ARG A 393 8.23 7.34 15.66
N SER A 394 7.55 8.33 15.08
CA SER A 394 6.08 8.34 15.02
C SER A 394 5.47 7.20 14.18
N ALA A 395 6.25 6.60 13.29
CA ALA A 395 5.83 5.46 12.49
C ALA A 395 6.10 4.10 13.17
N ILE A 396 6.97 4.07 14.18
CA ILE A 396 7.35 2.87 14.95
C ILE A 396 6.26 2.64 16.02
N LYS A 397 5.57 1.50 15.96
CA LYS A 397 4.33 1.26 16.74
C LYS A 397 4.50 0.57 18.11
N PRO A 398 5.57 -0.18 18.41
CA PRO A 398 5.71 -0.81 19.73
C PRO A 398 5.83 0.20 20.86
N PRO A 399 5.60 -0.22 22.12
CA PRO A 399 5.61 0.67 23.29
C PRO A 399 7.05 1.03 23.70
N LEU A 400 7.70 1.89 22.94
CA LEU A 400 9.13 2.22 23.08
C LEU A 400 9.48 2.76 24.47
N GLU A 401 8.62 3.61 25.06
CA GLU A 401 8.84 4.18 26.40
C GLU A 401 8.71 3.13 27.52
N GLU A 402 7.91 2.09 27.29
CA GLU A 402 7.81 0.95 28.20
C GLU A 402 9.05 0.07 28.11
N TRP A 403 9.47 -0.26 26.89
CA TRP A 403 10.70 -1.02 26.65
C TRP A 403 11.96 -0.34 27.17
N ASP A 404 12.03 1.01 27.08
CA ASP A 404 13.14 1.79 27.66
C ASP A 404 13.14 1.69 29.19
N ARG A 405 11.98 1.85 29.82
CA ARG A 405 11.84 1.75 31.29
C ARG A 405 12.17 0.37 31.82
N GLU A 406 11.87 -0.67 31.06
CA GLU A 406 12.18 -2.08 31.38
C GLU A 406 13.60 -2.49 31.03
N GLY A 407 14.39 -1.61 30.40
CA GLY A 407 15.77 -1.86 30.00
C GLY A 407 15.94 -2.80 28.79
N ILE A 408 14.86 -3.05 28.05
CA ILE A 408 14.87 -3.87 26.84
C ILE A 408 15.57 -3.14 25.68
N ILE A 409 15.33 -1.83 25.58
CA ILE A 409 16.02 -0.92 24.67
C ILE A 409 16.52 0.31 25.44
N THR A 410 17.26 1.19 24.78
CA THR A 410 17.63 2.51 25.31
C THR A 410 17.17 3.60 24.35
N LEU A 411 16.37 4.56 24.83
CA LEU A 411 16.05 5.79 24.12
C LEU A 411 17.14 6.84 24.40
N VAL A 412 17.84 7.24 23.35
CA VAL A 412 18.97 8.18 23.45
C VAL A 412 18.48 9.60 23.12
N ASP A 413 18.63 10.52 24.07
CA ASP A 413 18.27 11.93 23.88
C ASP A 413 19.42 12.70 23.20
N ASP A 414 19.69 12.31 21.93
CA ASP A 414 20.70 12.92 21.08
C ASP A 414 20.22 12.94 19.62
N VAL A 415 21.00 13.55 18.73
CA VAL A 415 20.74 13.62 17.27
C VAL A 415 21.11 12.31 16.56
N GLU A 416 22.01 11.50 17.16
CA GLU A 416 22.43 10.18 16.68
C GLU A 416 22.72 9.27 17.88
N VAL A 417 22.82 7.97 17.64
CA VAL A 417 23.26 7.00 18.66
C VAL A 417 24.79 7.06 18.75
N PRO A 418 25.40 7.58 19.84
CA PRO A 418 26.85 7.60 19.99
C PRO A 418 27.41 6.17 20.01
N PRO A 419 28.46 5.88 19.20
CA PRO A 419 29.09 4.57 19.21
C PRO A 419 29.61 4.14 20.59
N GLU A 420 30.00 5.09 21.42
CA GLU A 420 30.49 4.87 22.78
C GLU A 420 29.47 4.14 23.65
N LEU A 421 28.18 4.45 23.52
CA LEU A 421 27.11 3.75 24.28
C LEU A 421 27.07 2.25 23.95
N VAL A 422 27.26 1.91 22.68
CA VAL A 422 27.31 0.51 22.25
C VAL A 422 28.55 -0.17 22.79
N ILE A 423 29.69 0.50 22.78
CA ILE A 423 30.97 -0.02 23.28
C ILE A 423 30.94 -0.15 24.80
N ASP A 424 30.38 0.75 25.54
CA ASP A 424 30.18 0.63 27.00
C ASP A 424 29.35 -0.61 27.34
N TRP A 425 28.28 -0.85 26.53
CA TRP A 425 27.49 -2.08 26.68
C TRP A 425 28.34 -3.34 26.41
N VAL A 426 29.20 -3.32 25.38
CA VAL A 426 30.10 -4.43 25.04
C VAL A 426 31.13 -4.64 26.16
N LEU A 427 31.77 -3.58 26.66
CA LEU A 427 32.73 -3.62 27.75
C LEU A 427 32.14 -4.29 29.00
N ALA A 428 30.95 -3.90 29.41
CA ALA A 428 30.26 -4.52 30.55
C ALA A 428 30.00 -6.03 30.35
N ARG A 429 29.87 -6.48 29.09
CA ARG A 429 29.69 -7.91 28.76
C ARG A 429 31.00 -8.65 28.63
N MET A 430 32.11 -7.98 28.26
CA MET A 430 33.46 -8.58 28.27
C MET A 430 33.93 -8.99 29.68
N GLU A 431 33.36 -8.37 30.72
CA GLU A 431 33.59 -8.79 32.09
C GLU A 431 32.95 -10.15 32.42
N LEU A 432 31.88 -10.50 31.71
CA LEU A 432 31.07 -11.70 31.96
C LEU A 432 31.33 -12.80 30.92
N TYR A 433 31.64 -12.46 29.68
CA TYR A 433 31.69 -13.35 28.54
C TYR A 433 33.00 -13.21 27.76
N ASP A 434 33.44 -14.28 27.13
CA ASP A 434 34.65 -14.31 26.31
C ASP A 434 34.31 -13.98 24.85
N ILE A 435 34.27 -12.68 24.49
CA ILE A 435 33.93 -12.22 23.14
C ILE A 435 35.13 -12.41 22.19
N LYS A 436 35.04 -13.38 21.27
CA LYS A 436 36.15 -13.77 20.38
C LYS A 436 36.31 -12.87 19.16
N ALA A 437 35.22 -12.42 18.59
CA ALA A 437 35.22 -11.60 17.37
C ALA A 437 33.96 -10.74 17.26
N ALA A 438 34.03 -9.74 16.40
CA ALA A 438 32.90 -8.89 16.05
C ALA A 438 32.63 -8.92 14.55
N ALA A 439 31.37 -8.75 14.17
CA ALA A 439 30.94 -8.61 12.78
C ALA A 439 29.99 -7.41 12.62
N LEU A 440 30.17 -6.63 11.57
CA LEU A 440 29.28 -5.53 11.20
C LEU A 440 29.39 -5.22 9.71
N ASP A 441 28.43 -4.46 9.19
CA ASP A 441 28.44 -4.05 7.79
C ASP A 441 29.67 -3.22 7.44
N SER A 442 30.30 -3.53 6.31
CA SER A 442 31.52 -2.88 5.84
C SER A 442 31.36 -1.37 5.62
N TYR A 443 30.17 -0.93 5.23
CA TYR A 443 29.86 0.47 5.00
C TYR A 443 29.78 1.27 6.31
N ARG A 444 29.34 0.63 7.41
CA ARG A 444 29.18 1.26 8.72
C ARG A 444 30.40 1.13 9.63
N TYR A 445 31.37 0.29 9.26
CA TYR A 445 32.58 0.07 10.07
C TYR A 445 33.33 1.35 10.41
N SER A 446 33.36 2.33 9.51
CA SER A 446 34.06 3.60 9.76
C SER A 446 33.56 4.34 11.01
N ILE A 447 32.31 4.15 11.40
CA ILE A 447 31.67 4.77 12.57
C ILE A 447 32.22 4.14 13.87
N PHE A 448 32.38 2.80 13.89
CA PHE A 448 32.78 2.04 15.07
C PHE A 448 34.26 1.70 15.13
N ARG A 449 35.04 2.10 14.10
CA ARG A 449 36.42 1.65 13.94
C ARG A 449 37.34 2.02 15.12
N HIS A 450 37.22 3.26 15.61
CA HIS A 450 38.08 3.77 16.67
C HIS A 450 37.73 3.10 18.02
N GLU A 451 36.46 3.06 18.32
CA GLU A 451 35.91 2.55 19.57
C GLU A 451 36.11 1.04 19.68
N LEU A 452 35.88 0.26 18.61
CA LEU A 452 36.19 -1.18 18.58
C LEU A 452 37.68 -1.44 18.77
N ALA A 453 38.55 -0.60 18.18
CA ALA A 453 39.99 -0.72 18.34
C ALA A 453 40.44 -0.46 19.79
N SER A 454 39.77 0.45 20.51
CA SER A 454 40.07 0.76 21.92
C SER A 454 39.81 -0.40 22.86
N ILE A 455 38.91 -1.33 22.48
CA ILE A 455 38.57 -2.56 23.24
C ILE A 455 39.20 -3.83 22.66
N GLY A 456 40.17 -3.70 21.72
CA GLY A 456 40.94 -4.83 21.19
C GLY A 456 40.37 -5.45 19.91
N PHE A 457 39.35 -4.89 19.28
CA PHE A 457 38.76 -5.41 18.04
C PHE A 457 39.14 -4.59 16.82
N SER A 458 39.80 -5.20 15.85
CA SER A 458 40.14 -4.54 14.59
C SER A 458 40.14 -5.48 13.39
N ALA A 459 39.79 -4.92 12.22
CA ALA A 459 39.86 -5.66 10.96
C ALA A 459 41.30 -6.01 10.57
N LYS A 460 42.31 -5.24 11.04
CA LYS A 460 43.74 -5.52 10.80
C LYS A 460 44.19 -6.80 11.51
N GLU A 461 43.73 -6.98 12.73
CA GLU A 461 44.04 -8.17 13.55
C GLU A 461 43.08 -9.33 13.30
N LYS A 462 42.16 -9.18 12.37
CA LYS A 462 41.14 -10.16 12.00
C LYS A 462 40.14 -10.51 13.14
N THR A 463 40.06 -9.69 14.16
CA THR A 463 39.06 -9.80 15.23
C THR A 463 37.73 -9.10 14.84
N VAL A 464 37.71 -8.34 13.72
CA VAL A 464 36.52 -7.77 13.14
C VAL A 464 36.33 -8.29 11.71
N THR A 465 35.16 -8.86 11.44
CA THR A 465 34.73 -9.28 10.10
C THR A 465 33.82 -8.22 9.48
N LEU A 466 34.22 -7.71 8.33
CA LEU A 466 33.42 -6.74 7.57
C LEU A 466 32.44 -7.48 6.64
N LEU A 467 31.17 -7.42 6.97
CA LEU A 467 30.13 -8.14 6.25
C LEU A 467 29.77 -7.48 4.91
N ARG A 468 29.47 -8.33 3.95
CA ARG A 468 28.94 -8.01 2.63
C ARG A 468 27.61 -8.75 2.43
N PRO A 469 26.79 -8.35 1.47
CA PRO A 469 25.53 -9.05 1.16
C PRO A 469 25.71 -10.57 0.96
N SER A 470 26.85 -11.01 0.38
CA SER A 470 27.16 -12.43 0.18
C SER A 470 27.27 -13.22 1.50
N ASN A 471 27.76 -12.62 2.57
CA ASN A 471 27.85 -13.28 3.88
C ASN A 471 26.46 -13.54 4.44
N ILE A 472 25.53 -12.57 4.28
CA ILE A 472 24.14 -12.69 4.71
C ILE A 472 23.42 -13.78 3.89
N MET A 473 23.64 -13.84 2.56
CA MET A 473 23.09 -14.91 1.72
C MET A 473 23.57 -16.31 2.16
N GLN A 474 24.84 -16.44 2.56
CA GLN A 474 25.40 -17.72 3.01
C GLN A 474 24.83 -18.18 4.36
N VAL A 475 24.59 -17.24 5.29
CA VAL A 475 24.07 -17.59 6.62
C VAL A 475 22.56 -17.72 6.66
N GLN A 476 21.83 -17.13 5.70
CA GLN A 476 20.38 -17.11 5.69
C GLN A 476 19.74 -18.49 5.83
N PRO A 477 20.12 -19.54 5.07
CA PRO A 477 19.53 -20.87 5.23
C PRO A 477 19.82 -21.50 6.60
N LYS A 478 20.98 -21.23 7.18
CA LYS A 478 21.34 -21.71 8.53
C LYS A 478 20.44 -21.08 9.60
N VAL A 479 20.20 -19.77 9.52
CA VAL A 479 19.33 -19.05 10.45
C VAL A 479 17.88 -19.54 10.35
N THR A 480 17.34 -19.66 9.14
CA THR A 480 15.98 -20.16 8.91
C THR A 480 15.82 -21.59 9.43
N SER A 481 16.79 -22.47 9.14
CA SER A 481 16.80 -23.84 9.65
C SER A 481 16.90 -23.91 11.19
N ALA A 482 17.67 -23.02 11.82
CA ALA A 482 17.80 -22.99 13.27
C ALA A 482 16.48 -22.60 13.96
N PHE A 483 15.71 -21.65 13.41
CA PHE A 483 14.35 -21.37 13.86
C PHE A 483 13.43 -22.57 13.70
N ALA A 484 13.39 -23.17 12.52
CA ALA A 484 12.53 -24.31 12.23
C ALA A 484 12.81 -25.52 13.13
N ARG A 485 14.06 -25.66 13.60
CA ARG A 485 14.49 -26.72 14.53
C ARG A 485 14.44 -26.29 15.99
N HIS A 486 13.94 -25.11 16.31
CA HIS A 486 13.84 -24.53 17.65
C HIS A 486 15.20 -24.43 18.39
N ARG A 487 16.29 -24.16 17.66
CA ARG A 487 17.65 -24.11 18.17
C ARG A 487 18.13 -22.70 18.54
N ILE A 488 17.22 -21.72 18.62
CA ILE A 488 17.53 -20.33 18.98
C ILE A 488 16.79 -19.99 20.26
N ALA A 489 17.47 -19.35 21.21
CA ALA A 489 16.85 -18.79 22.40
C ALA A 489 17.50 -17.44 22.78
N TRP A 490 16.68 -16.47 23.16
CA TRP A 490 17.09 -15.13 23.60
C TRP A 490 16.28 -14.62 24.81
N GLY A 491 15.54 -15.51 25.47
CA GLY A 491 14.70 -15.13 26.60
C GLY A 491 13.41 -14.41 26.20
N ASP A 492 12.74 -13.86 27.17
CA ASP A 492 11.51 -13.06 26.92
C ASP A 492 11.86 -11.64 26.46
N ASP A 493 12.37 -11.54 25.24
CA ASP A 493 12.74 -10.29 24.58
C ASP A 493 11.67 -9.89 23.55
N PRO A 494 10.74 -8.98 23.90
CA PRO A 494 9.68 -8.53 22.97
C PRO A 494 10.25 -7.70 21.81
N ALA A 495 11.39 -7.02 21.98
CA ALA A 495 12.02 -6.27 20.91
C ALA A 495 12.59 -7.22 19.83
N MET A 496 13.26 -8.30 20.22
CA MET A 496 13.75 -9.32 19.29
C MET A 496 12.61 -10.04 18.56
N ARG A 497 11.52 -10.37 19.26
CA ARG A 497 10.31 -10.90 18.60
C ARG A 497 9.77 -9.93 17.56
N TRP A 498 9.70 -8.65 17.89
CA TRP A 498 9.20 -7.63 16.99
C TRP A 498 10.13 -7.42 15.80
N PHE A 499 11.45 -7.30 16.00
CA PHE A 499 12.44 -7.14 14.93
C PHE A 499 12.39 -8.32 13.95
N THR A 500 12.34 -9.54 14.45
CA THR A 500 12.33 -10.75 13.62
C THR A 500 11.03 -10.89 12.84
N ASN A 501 9.88 -10.58 13.46
CA ASN A 501 8.57 -10.59 12.79
C ASN A 501 8.41 -9.47 11.74
N ASN A 502 9.32 -8.50 11.73
CA ASN A 502 9.37 -7.45 10.71
C ASN A 502 10.30 -7.78 9.54
N ALA A 503 11.05 -8.87 9.65
CA ALA A 503 11.94 -9.31 8.60
C ALA A 503 11.24 -10.28 7.64
N LYS A 504 11.67 -10.23 6.37
CA LYS A 504 11.21 -11.12 5.30
C LYS A 504 12.40 -11.64 4.52
N LEU A 505 12.21 -12.74 3.81
CA LEU A 505 13.16 -13.21 2.81
C LEU A 505 12.88 -12.50 1.47
N VAL A 506 13.93 -11.94 0.90
CA VAL A 506 13.90 -11.27 -0.40
C VAL A 506 14.76 -12.07 -1.37
N PRO A 507 14.25 -12.43 -2.57
CA PRO A 507 15.05 -13.10 -3.59
C PRO A 507 16.32 -12.30 -3.92
N ALA A 508 17.43 -13.01 -4.06
CA ALA A 508 18.74 -12.49 -4.43
C ALA A 508 19.30 -13.26 -5.64
N ALA A 509 20.51 -12.94 -6.08
CA ALA A 509 21.13 -13.62 -7.23
C ALA A 509 21.32 -15.13 -6.99
N ASN A 510 21.23 -15.93 -8.06
CA ASN A 510 21.46 -17.39 -8.08
C ASN A 510 20.54 -18.16 -7.11
N ASP A 511 19.26 -17.86 -7.12
CA ASP A 511 18.22 -18.51 -6.29
C ASP A 511 18.47 -18.45 -4.77
N ASN A 512 19.32 -17.53 -4.33
CA ASN A 512 19.54 -17.26 -2.92
C ASN A 512 18.50 -16.27 -2.39
N TYR A 513 18.43 -16.17 -1.06
CA TYR A 513 17.60 -15.19 -0.36
C TYR A 513 18.46 -14.32 0.56
N MET A 514 17.98 -13.11 0.77
CA MET A 514 18.50 -12.17 1.77
C MET A 514 17.40 -11.80 2.75
N PHE A 515 17.77 -11.26 3.91
CA PHE A 515 16.82 -10.66 4.81
C PHE A 515 16.51 -9.21 4.38
N GLY A 516 15.23 -8.85 4.36
CA GLY A 516 14.75 -7.51 4.06
C GLY A 516 13.71 -7.04 5.08
N LYS A 517 13.40 -5.75 5.10
CA LYS A 517 12.34 -5.15 5.95
C LYS A 517 11.00 -5.28 5.23
N ILE A 518 9.93 -5.68 5.95
CA ILE A 518 8.56 -5.68 5.42
C ILE A 518 8.15 -4.25 5.06
N ASP A 519 8.39 -3.29 5.96
CA ASP A 519 8.23 -1.86 5.73
C ASP A 519 9.43 -1.08 6.32
N PRO A 520 10.23 -0.40 5.48
CA PRO A 520 11.43 0.31 5.95
C PRO A 520 11.16 1.44 6.95
N LYS A 521 9.96 2.04 6.96
CA LYS A 521 9.65 3.18 7.84
C LYS A 521 9.14 2.75 9.21
N SER A 522 8.17 1.82 9.24
CA SER A 522 7.44 1.46 10.45
C SER A 522 7.88 0.13 11.05
N ARG A 523 8.46 -0.77 10.26
CA ARG A 523 8.84 -2.12 10.67
C ARG A 523 10.36 -2.30 10.59
N LYS A 524 11.01 -2.08 11.72
CA LYS A 524 12.47 -2.16 11.85
C LYS A 524 12.91 -3.60 12.12
N THR A 525 14.15 -3.93 11.72
CA THR A 525 14.72 -5.28 11.82
C THR A 525 16.11 -5.29 12.45
N ASP A 526 16.54 -4.17 12.99
CA ASP A 526 17.94 -3.90 13.31
C ASP A 526 18.49 -4.86 14.39
N GLY A 527 17.70 -5.20 15.43
CA GLY A 527 18.09 -6.23 16.42
C GLY A 527 18.25 -7.61 15.79
N PHE A 528 17.34 -7.99 14.90
CA PHE A 528 17.47 -9.25 14.15
C PHE A 528 18.69 -9.23 13.22
N MET A 529 19.00 -8.11 12.57
CA MET A 529 20.18 -8.01 11.70
C MET A 529 21.48 -8.04 12.48
N ALA A 530 21.53 -7.48 13.70
CA ALA A 530 22.67 -7.66 14.61
C ALA A 530 22.90 -9.13 14.98
N PHE A 531 21.82 -9.87 15.29
CA PHE A 531 21.88 -11.32 15.50
C PHE A 531 22.39 -12.05 14.24
N VAL A 532 21.89 -11.72 13.05
CA VAL A 532 22.35 -12.30 11.77
C VAL A 532 23.84 -12.00 11.54
N ALA A 533 24.28 -10.77 11.87
CA ALA A 533 25.69 -10.39 11.75
C ALA A 533 26.60 -11.29 12.62
N ALA A 534 26.23 -11.53 13.87
CA ALA A 534 26.94 -12.46 14.74
C ALA A 534 26.93 -13.90 14.17
N ARG A 535 25.81 -14.35 13.62
CA ARG A 535 25.66 -15.67 13.00
C ARG A 535 26.57 -15.85 11.75
N CYS A 536 26.91 -14.75 11.05
CA CYS A 536 27.84 -14.81 9.91
C CYS A 536 29.27 -15.26 10.32
N ILE A 537 29.63 -15.14 11.60
CA ILE A 537 30.94 -15.49 12.15
C ILE A 537 30.84 -16.56 13.24
N GLU A 538 29.75 -17.32 13.28
CA GLU A 538 29.53 -18.39 14.29
C GLU A 538 30.62 -19.43 14.33
N ASP A 539 31.32 -19.65 13.22
CA ASP A 539 32.45 -20.59 13.12
C ASP A 539 33.69 -20.15 13.94
N GLN A 540 33.71 -18.88 14.41
CA GLN A 540 34.77 -18.37 15.29
C GLN A 540 34.47 -18.62 16.78
N ILE A 541 33.30 -19.17 17.11
CA ILE A 541 33.02 -19.66 18.47
C ILE A 541 33.69 -21.02 18.63
N PRO A 542 34.65 -21.19 19.57
CA PRO A 542 35.25 -22.49 19.82
C PRO A 542 34.20 -23.53 20.21
N GLU A 543 34.35 -24.77 19.76
CA GLU A 543 33.54 -25.88 20.27
C GLU A 543 33.86 -26.08 21.76
N CYS A 544 32.90 -25.79 22.61
CA CYS A 544 33.00 -26.08 24.03
C CYS A 544 32.64 -27.55 24.24
N GLY A 545 33.59 -28.37 24.64
CA GLY A 545 33.28 -29.69 25.23
C GLY A 545 32.44 -29.50 26.52
N HIS A 546 31.68 -30.52 26.88
CA HIS A 546 30.81 -30.49 28.07
C HIS A 546 31.54 -29.89 29.28
N TYR A 547 31.11 -28.72 29.74
CA TYR A 547 31.49 -28.23 31.06
C TYR A 547 30.65 -28.98 32.07
N GLU A 548 31.28 -29.86 32.85
CA GLU A 548 30.69 -30.38 34.08
C GLU A 548 30.43 -29.17 35.01
N VAL A 549 29.19 -28.92 35.34
CA VAL A 549 28.82 -27.93 36.35
C VAL A 549 29.42 -28.45 37.68
N PHE A 550 30.51 -27.86 38.14
CA PHE A 550 31.00 -28.11 39.48
C PHE A 550 30.02 -27.48 40.48
N GLU A 551 29.23 -28.32 41.15
CA GLU A 551 28.52 -27.88 42.33
C GLU A 551 29.56 -27.40 43.38
N PRO A 552 29.43 -26.19 43.94
CA PRO A 552 30.35 -25.73 44.96
C PRO A 552 30.20 -26.61 46.18
N ILE A 553 31.28 -27.36 46.50
CA ILE A 553 31.37 -28.08 47.76
C ILE A 553 31.65 -27.05 48.84
N PHE A 554 30.65 -26.73 49.63
CA PHE A 554 30.81 -25.94 50.87
C PHE A 554 31.48 -26.86 51.90
N PHE A 555 32.70 -26.50 52.36
CA PHE A 555 33.35 -27.07 53.54
C PHE A 555 32.90 -26.36 54.81
#